data_4a9b44bbc465269e9317fceffff93590
#
_entry.id   4a9b44bbc465269e9317fceffff93590
#
_cell.length_a   1.000
_cell.length_b   1.000
_cell.length_c   1.000
_cell.angle_alpha   90.00
_cell.angle_beta   90.00
_cell.angle_gamma   90.00
#
_symmetry.space_group_name_H-M   'P 1'
#
loop_
_entity.id
_entity.type
_entity.pdbx_description
1 polymer ?
#
loop_
_entity_poly.entity_id
_entity_poly.type
_entity_poly.pdbx_seq_one_letter_code
_entity_poly.pdbx_strand_id
1 'polypeptide(L)'
;DMDALEMTEETGAEYASCRPGMMHACGHDAHTACLLGAAAILHDMRDRLPGNVKLIFQPGEEGAGGALRMIKDGVLEGPKVQAIAALHLFGDLPAGHLGVNAGYMLAQTDDVVLTILGRSAHAARPHQGVDSIAVAAQVLLAVQQFVARHTDPIDRRLVTFGMIEGGTRTNILASQVTVRGTIRTLEPGSREAILRFLKRDLHKLVEAMGARLEVEHHEGYPPLYNDEGVAEAIAAAGTEVPGPGRIWRDLPPSLGGEDFAYFVQAGVPGAMARLGTRDEDKGFTSALHQSTFDFDDCAVLPVGAAVLAATAVKLLGG
;
A
#
# COMPACT_ATOMS: atom_id res chain seq x y z
N ASP A 1 0.31 2.16 -12.46
CA ASP A 1 -0.21 3.42 -11.93
C ASP A 1 0.42 4.62 -12.63
N MET A 2 -0.22 5.82 -12.52
CA MET A 2 0.14 7.03 -13.28
C MET A 2 -0.04 8.31 -12.46
N ASP A 3 -0.65 8.26 -11.30
CA ASP A 3 -1.02 9.44 -10.53
C ASP A 3 0.14 10.02 -9.72
N ALA A 4 -0.03 11.24 -9.24
CA ALA A 4 0.97 11.99 -8.47
C ALA A 4 0.41 12.38 -7.10
N LEU A 5 1.30 12.65 -6.16
CA LEU A 5 0.99 13.07 -4.80
C LEU A 5 0.91 14.61 -4.69
N GLU A 6 0.05 15.07 -3.79
CA GLU A 6 -0.01 16.48 -3.37
C GLU A 6 1.20 16.82 -2.49
N MET A 7 2.34 17.06 -3.14
CA MET A 7 3.62 17.34 -2.47
C MET A 7 4.45 18.28 -3.33
N THR A 8 5.12 19.27 -2.72
CA THR A 8 6.08 20.10 -3.42
C THR A 8 7.40 19.37 -3.56
N GLU A 9 7.89 19.24 -4.78
CA GLU A 9 9.17 18.61 -5.07
C GLU A 9 10.34 19.49 -4.67
N GLU A 10 11.34 18.89 -4.02
CA GLU A 10 12.56 19.56 -3.51
C GLU A 10 13.85 18.87 -4.03
N THR A 11 13.75 18.10 -5.11
CA THR A 11 14.92 17.41 -5.71
C THR A 11 15.92 18.39 -6.30
N GLY A 12 15.46 19.53 -6.83
CA GLY A 12 16.28 20.47 -7.57
C GLY A 12 16.73 19.99 -8.95
N ALA A 13 16.17 18.89 -9.45
CA ALA A 13 16.47 18.32 -10.76
C ALA A 13 15.97 19.22 -11.90
N GLU A 14 16.64 19.19 -13.05
CA GLU A 14 16.22 19.94 -14.24
C GLU A 14 14.86 19.47 -14.78
N TYR A 15 14.51 18.22 -14.50
CA TYR A 15 13.22 17.58 -14.86
C TYR A 15 12.19 17.60 -13.73
N ALA A 16 12.42 18.34 -12.67
CA ALA A 16 11.48 18.47 -11.57
C ALA A 16 10.07 18.86 -12.05
N SER A 17 9.05 18.53 -11.25
CA SER A 17 7.66 18.82 -11.56
C SER A 17 7.45 20.31 -11.93
N CYS A 18 6.85 20.57 -13.07
CA CYS A 18 6.44 21.90 -13.49
C CYS A 18 5.06 22.32 -12.91
N ARG A 19 4.44 21.47 -12.09
CA ARG A 19 3.16 21.73 -11.40
C ARG A 19 3.41 21.93 -9.91
N PRO A 20 3.41 23.17 -9.39
CA PRO A 20 3.62 23.44 -7.98
C PRO A 20 2.66 22.65 -7.09
N GLY A 21 3.19 22.04 -6.04
CA GLY A 21 2.41 21.24 -5.11
C GLY A 21 2.03 19.82 -5.58
N MET A 22 2.58 19.36 -6.71
CA MET A 22 2.38 18.02 -7.23
C MET A 22 3.73 17.38 -7.57
N MET A 23 3.94 16.14 -7.16
CA MET A 23 5.18 15.39 -7.40
C MET A 23 4.90 13.90 -7.59
N HIS A 24 5.64 13.24 -8.45
CA HIS A 24 5.69 11.78 -8.53
C HIS A 24 6.58 11.18 -7.43
N ALA A 25 6.25 11.45 -6.16
CA ALA A 25 7.04 10.98 -5.02
C ALA A 25 6.90 9.47 -4.75
N CYS A 26 6.04 8.77 -5.48
CA CYS A 26 5.94 7.30 -5.48
C CYS A 26 6.52 6.65 -6.77
N GLY A 27 6.99 7.46 -7.73
CA GLY A 27 7.64 6.99 -8.95
C GLY A 27 6.71 6.43 -10.02
N HIS A 28 5.42 6.82 -10.02
CA HIS A 28 4.44 6.34 -11.00
C HIS A 28 4.72 6.82 -12.43
N ASP A 29 5.44 7.91 -12.60
CA ASP A 29 6.00 8.35 -13.88
C ASP A 29 7.00 7.33 -14.44
N ALA A 30 7.86 6.79 -13.58
CA ALA A 30 8.79 5.71 -13.95
C ALA A 30 8.07 4.39 -14.27
N HIS A 31 7.02 4.04 -13.52
CA HIS A 31 6.19 2.87 -13.85
C HIS A 31 5.58 3.02 -15.24
N THR A 32 5.04 4.20 -15.55
CA THR A 32 4.52 4.56 -16.87
C THR A 32 5.60 4.48 -17.94
N ALA A 33 6.78 5.04 -17.68
CA ALA A 33 7.92 5.01 -18.61
C ALA A 33 8.41 3.58 -18.88
N CYS A 34 8.53 2.74 -17.84
CA CYS A 34 8.86 1.32 -17.98
C CYS A 34 7.84 0.56 -18.84
N LEU A 35 6.54 0.82 -18.64
CA LEU A 35 5.49 0.16 -19.43
C LEU A 35 5.48 0.64 -20.88
N LEU A 36 5.75 1.92 -21.16
CA LEU A 36 5.94 2.43 -22.52
C LEU A 36 7.15 1.82 -23.19
N GLY A 37 8.27 1.66 -22.47
CA GLY A 37 9.45 0.96 -22.97
C GLY A 37 9.18 -0.51 -23.28
N ALA A 38 8.47 -1.21 -22.39
CA ALA A 38 8.01 -2.58 -22.63
C ALA A 38 7.09 -2.68 -23.85
N ALA A 39 6.18 -1.70 -24.03
CA ALA A 39 5.30 -1.62 -25.20
C ALA A 39 6.10 -1.54 -26.51
N ALA A 40 7.16 -0.72 -26.56
CA ALA A 40 8.03 -0.58 -27.73
C ALA A 40 8.74 -1.92 -28.05
N ILE A 41 9.33 -2.57 -27.04
CA ILE A 41 10.00 -3.87 -27.21
C ILE A 41 9.01 -4.93 -27.72
N LEU A 42 7.83 -5.03 -27.11
CA LEU A 42 6.80 -6.01 -27.50
C LEU A 42 6.23 -5.71 -28.90
N HIS A 43 6.09 -4.44 -29.27
CA HIS A 43 5.67 -4.04 -30.61
C HIS A 43 6.64 -4.51 -31.68
N ASP A 44 7.95 -4.35 -31.48
CA ASP A 44 8.98 -4.78 -32.41
C ASP A 44 9.02 -6.31 -32.60
N MET A 45 8.56 -7.06 -31.60
CA MET A 45 8.50 -8.51 -31.68
C MET A 45 7.08 -9.09 -31.84
N ARG A 46 6.07 -8.27 -32.11
CA ARG A 46 4.66 -8.64 -32.12
C ARG A 46 4.35 -9.85 -33.02
N ASP A 47 5.03 -9.97 -34.18
CA ASP A 47 4.80 -11.08 -35.14
C ASP A 47 5.32 -12.42 -34.60
N ARG A 48 6.08 -12.43 -33.52
CA ARG A 48 6.63 -13.61 -32.83
C ARG A 48 5.93 -13.95 -31.54
N LEU A 49 5.00 -13.10 -31.06
CA LEU A 49 4.27 -13.34 -29.82
C LEU A 49 3.16 -14.38 -30.06
N PRO A 50 3.08 -15.46 -29.24
CA PRO A 50 2.06 -16.49 -29.39
C PRO A 50 0.68 -16.10 -28.82
N GLY A 51 0.49 -14.85 -28.40
CA GLY A 51 -0.74 -14.37 -27.80
C GLY A 51 -0.82 -12.85 -27.77
N ASN A 52 -1.75 -12.33 -26.96
CA ASN A 52 -1.99 -10.89 -26.85
C ASN A 52 -1.39 -10.35 -25.54
N VAL A 53 -0.86 -9.14 -25.60
CA VAL A 53 -0.44 -8.37 -24.43
C VAL A 53 -1.30 -7.13 -24.32
N LYS A 54 -1.99 -6.96 -23.20
CA LYS A 54 -2.78 -5.77 -22.86
C LYS A 54 -1.95 -4.89 -21.94
N LEU A 55 -1.73 -3.65 -22.34
CA LEU A 55 -1.04 -2.64 -21.54
C LEU A 55 -2.08 -1.85 -20.74
N ILE A 56 -1.94 -1.83 -19.42
CA ILE A 56 -2.88 -1.16 -18.51
C ILE A 56 -2.16 -0.01 -17.84
N PHE A 57 -2.55 1.21 -18.17
CA PHE A 57 -2.10 2.45 -17.53
C PHE A 57 -3.17 2.88 -16.54
N GLN A 58 -2.91 2.71 -15.26
CA GLN A 58 -3.89 2.84 -14.20
C GLN A 58 -3.80 4.22 -13.53
N PRO A 59 -4.89 5.00 -13.43
CA PRO A 59 -4.95 6.23 -12.66
C PRO A 59 -5.37 5.96 -11.21
N GLY A 60 -4.98 6.86 -10.28
CA GLY A 60 -5.61 6.98 -8.97
C GLY A 60 -5.28 5.86 -7.98
N GLU A 61 -4.04 5.39 -7.94
CA GLU A 61 -3.58 4.44 -6.92
C GLU A 61 -3.58 5.08 -5.53
N GLU A 62 -3.12 6.31 -5.39
CA GLU A 62 -2.88 7.03 -4.12
C GLU A 62 -4.17 7.41 -3.34
N GLY A 63 -5.23 6.63 -3.46
CA GLY A 63 -6.46 6.77 -2.66
C GLY A 63 -7.78 6.75 -3.42
N ALA A 64 -7.77 6.85 -4.75
CA ALA A 64 -9.01 6.82 -5.54
C ALA A 64 -9.47 5.41 -5.91
N GLY A 65 -8.60 4.39 -5.79
CA GLY A 65 -8.90 3.00 -6.13
C GLY A 65 -9.16 2.80 -7.62
N GLY A 66 -8.26 3.32 -8.46
CA GLY A 66 -8.41 3.31 -9.92
C GLY A 66 -8.49 1.93 -10.53
N ALA A 67 -7.75 0.95 -9.98
CA ALA A 67 -7.83 -0.44 -10.42
C ALA A 67 -9.25 -0.99 -10.32
N LEU A 68 -9.94 -0.76 -9.19
CA LEU A 68 -11.32 -1.22 -9.01
C LEU A 68 -12.27 -0.58 -10.01
N ARG A 69 -12.05 0.69 -10.35
CA ARG A 69 -12.83 1.40 -11.37
C ARG A 69 -12.60 0.82 -12.75
N MET A 70 -11.34 0.58 -13.14
CA MET A 70 -10.99 -0.03 -14.43
C MET A 70 -11.56 -1.44 -14.57
N ILE A 71 -11.58 -2.23 -13.50
CA ILE A 71 -12.21 -3.56 -13.49
C ILE A 71 -13.72 -3.44 -13.79
N LYS A 72 -14.41 -2.52 -13.11
CA LYS A 72 -15.85 -2.26 -13.36
C LYS A 72 -16.13 -1.79 -14.80
N ASP A 73 -15.20 -1.05 -15.39
CA ASP A 73 -15.28 -0.59 -16.77
C ASP A 73 -14.85 -1.66 -17.79
N GLY A 74 -14.50 -2.89 -17.34
CA GLY A 74 -14.25 -4.06 -18.18
C GLY A 74 -12.81 -4.22 -18.65
N VAL A 75 -11.82 -3.63 -18.00
CA VAL A 75 -10.41 -3.71 -18.42
C VAL A 75 -9.88 -5.16 -18.49
N LEU A 76 -10.45 -6.07 -17.72
CA LEU A 76 -10.06 -7.49 -17.72
C LEU A 76 -10.69 -8.30 -18.85
N GLU A 77 -11.58 -7.70 -19.63
CA GLU A 77 -12.30 -8.33 -20.73
C GLU A 77 -11.86 -7.76 -22.09
N GLY A 78 -12.22 -8.44 -23.15
CA GLY A 78 -12.03 -8.04 -24.54
C GLY A 78 -10.61 -7.67 -25.02
N PRO A 79 -9.59 -8.54 -24.99
CA PRO A 79 -9.58 -9.96 -24.62
C PRO A 79 -9.56 -10.17 -23.10
N LYS A 80 -10.03 -11.35 -22.67
CA LYS A 80 -9.97 -11.74 -21.24
C LYS A 80 -8.52 -11.87 -20.79
N VAL A 81 -8.19 -11.19 -19.69
CA VAL A 81 -6.86 -11.27 -19.07
C VAL A 81 -6.71 -12.59 -18.32
N GLN A 82 -5.65 -13.34 -18.61
CA GLN A 82 -5.36 -14.66 -18.04
C GLN A 82 -4.29 -14.59 -16.94
N ALA A 83 -3.39 -13.60 -17.03
CA ALA A 83 -2.39 -13.28 -16.01
C ALA A 83 -2.07 -11.79 -16.08
N ILE A 84 -1.62 -11.22 -14.96
CA ILE A 84 -1.23 -9.81 -14.89
C ILE A 84 0.09 -9.67 -14.12
N ALA A 85 0.99 -8.85 -14.63
CA ALA A 85 2.26 -8.54 -13.97
C ALA A 85 2.45 -7.02 -13.86
N ALA A 86 3.01 -6.59 -12.75
CA ALA A 86 3.36 -5.20 -12.50
C ALA A 86 4.76 -5.09 -11.88
N LEU A 87 5.31 -3.89 -11.88
CA LEU A 87 6.46 -3.54 -11.05
C LEU A 87 6.16 -2.23 -10.29
N HIS A 88 6.81 -2.08 -9.15
CA HIS A 88 6.78 -0.86 -8.37
C HIS A 88 8.19 -0.48 -7.93
N LEU A 89 8.53 0.80 -7.93
CA LEU A 89 9.81 1.28 -7.44
C LEU A 89 9.92 1.12 -5.91
N PHE A 90 11.12 0.76 -5.44
CA PHE A 90 11.39 0.61 -4.01
C PHE A 90 12.78 1.18 -3.67
N GLY A 91 12.82 2.16 -2.76
CA GLY A 91 14.04 2.84 -2.32
C GLY A 91 14.93 2.03 -1.35
N ASP A 92 14.53 0.81 -0.99
CA ASP A 92 15.29 -0.09 -0.12
C ASP A 92 16.13 -1.13 -0.87
N LEU A 93 15.96 -1.23 -2.20
CA LEU A 93 16.74 -2.09 -3.07
C LEU A 93 17.75 -1.27 -3.91
N PRO A 94 18.93 -1.82 -4.22
CA PRO A 94 19.89 -1.15 -5.11
C PRO A 94 19.31 -0.92 -6.50
N ALA A 95 19.68 0.19 -7.13
CA ALA A 95 19.20 0.60 -8.45
C ALA A 95 19.36 -0.51 -9.51
N GLY A 96 18.28 -0.78 -10.23
CA GLY A 96 18.24 -1.83 -11.25
C GLY A 96 18.25 -3.27 -10.72
N HIS A 97 18.11 -3.48 -9.40
CA HIS A 97 17.86 -4.79 -8.81
C HIS A 97 16.36 -5.05 -8.74
N LEU A 98 15.98 -6.31 -8.80
CA LEU A 98 14.60 -6.76 -8.69
C LEU A 98 14.37 -7.57 -7.42
N GLY A 99 13.20 -7.40 -6.83
CA GLY A 99 12.73 -8.23 -5.74
C GLY A 99 11.38 -8.82 -6.08
N VAL A 100 11.24 -10.14 -6.03
CA VAL A 100 9.96 -10.80 -6.26
C VAL A 100 9.87 -12.09 -5.45
N ASN A 101 8.76 -12.23 -4.70
CA ASN A 101 8.41 -13.42 -3.95
C ASN A 101 6.99 -13.84 -4.31
N ALA A 102 6.70 -15.12 -4.28
CA ALA A 102 5.34 -15.61 -4.19
C ALA A 102 4.75 -15.34 -2.78
N GLY A 103 3.43 -15.30 -2.68
CA GLY A 103 2.74 -15.07 -1.41
C GLY A 103 2.47 -13.59 -1.12
N TYR A 104 2.20 -13.27 0.14
CA TYR A 104 1.88 -11.89 0.53
C TYR A 104 3.05 -10.94 0.30
N MET A 105 2.79 -9.87 -0.45
CA MET A 105 3.74 -8.79 -0.73
C MET A 105 3.39 -7.50 -0.02
N LEU A 106 2.12 -7.08 -0.07
CA LEU A 106 1.62 -5.84 0.51
C LEU A 106 0.36 -6.08 1.34
N ALA A 107 0.12 -5.22 2.33
CA ALA A 107 -0.94 -5.43 3.30
C ALA A 107 -2.32 -5.00 2.79
N GLN A 108 -3.34 -5.63 3.35
CA GLN A 108 -4.66 -5.06 3.39
C GLN A 108 -4.65 -3.79 4.24
N THR A 109 -5.42 -2.80 3.78
CA THR A 109 -5.56 -1.51 4.46
C THR A 109 -7.00 -1.30 4.90
N ASP A 110 -7.20 -0.76 6.09
CA ASP A 110 -8.50 -0.33 6.59
C ASP A 110 -8.32 0.97 7.37
N ASP A 111 -9.32 1.83 7.31
CA ASP A 111 -9.39 3.00 8.18
C ASP A 111 -10.43 2.80 9.27
N VAL A 112 -10.17 3.36 10.44
CA VAL A 112 -11.04 3.25 11.59
C VAL A 112 -11.21 4.58 12.30
N VAL A 113 -12.45 4.89 12.66
CA VAL A 113 -12.80 6.04 13.51
C VAL A 113 -13.46 5.52 14.77
N LEU A 114 -12.90 5.87 15.93
CA LEU A 114 -13.43 5.56 17.24
C LEU A 114 -13.97 6.84 17.87
N THR A 115 -15.25 6.90 18.15
CA THR A 115 -15.86 8.04 18.86
C THR A 115 -16.28 7.60 20.24
N ILE A 116 -15.62 8.17 21.24
CA ILE A 116 -15.89 7.93 22.66
C ILE A 116 -16.81 9.03 23.18
N LEU A 117 -17.98 8.66 23.64
CA LEU A 117 -19.02 9.55 24.12
C LEU A 117 -19.17 9.40 25.64
N GLY A 118 -18.81 10.44 26.36
CA GLY A 118 -18.95 10.54 27.79
C GLY A 118 -19.99 11.58 28.20
N ARG A 119 -19.74 12.30 29.30
CA ARG A 119 -20.64 13.35 29.81
C ARG A 119 -19.83 14.49 30.42
N SER A 120 -20.07 15.73 29.97
CA SER A 120 -19.44 16.92 30.49
C SER A 120 -19.76 17.15 31.97
N ALA A 121 -18.78 17.67 32.69
CA ALA A 121 -18.93 18.20 34.06
C ALA A 121 -17.84 19.23 34.33
N HIS A 122 -17.98 19.99 35.42
CA HIS A 122 -16.91 20.87 35.90
C HIS A 122 -15.69 20.02 36.32
N ALA A 123 -14.48 20.39 35.87
CA ALA A 123 -13.27 19.61 36.14
C ALA A 123 -13.00 19.38 37.65
N ALA A 124 -13.45 20.29 38.53
CA ALA A 124 -13.38 20.11 39.99
C ALA A 124 -14.45 19.18 40.57
N ARG A 125 -15.38 18.67 39.74
CA ARG A 125 -16.45 17.73 40.11
C ARG A 125 -16.54 16.56 39.13
N PRO A 126 -15.45 15.80 38.92
CA PRO A 126 -15.39 14.77 37.90
C PRO A 126 -16.39 13.63 38.12
N HIS A 127 -16.82 13.36 39.35
CA HIS A 127 -17.81 12.36 39.72
C HIS A 127 -19.22 12.65 39.14
N GLN A 128 -19.46 13.87 38.67
CA GLN A 128 -20.74 14.26 38.03
C GLN A 128 -20.73 14.05 36.52
N GLY A 129 -19.60 13.69 35.92
CA GLY A 129 -19.43 13.47 34.50
C GLY A 129 -18.87 12.10 34.15
N VAL A 130 -18.49 11.93 32.88
CA VAL A 130 -17.69 10.81 32.36
C VAL A 130 -16.64 11.42 31.43
N ASP A 131 -15.38 11.30 31.81
CA ASP A 131 -14.26 11.93 31.11
C ASP A 131 -13.89 11.12 29.87
N SER A 132 -14.32 11.59 28.71
CA SER A 132 -14.00 10.93 27.42
C SER A 132 -12.51 10.89 27.11
N ILE A 133 -11.70 11.84 27.60
CA ILE A 133 -10.25 11.84 27.39
C ILE A 133 -9.61 10.70 28.19
N ALA A 134 -10.00 10.52 29.46
CA ALA A 134 -9.49 9.42 30.27
C ALA A 134 -9.91 8.05 29.69
N VAL A 135 -11.12 7.93 29.19
CA VAL A 135 -11.59 6.70 28.52
C VAL A 135 -10.84 6.46 27.22
N ALA A 136 -10.63 7.49 26.40
CA ALA A 136 -9.87 7.38 25.15
C ALA A 136 -8.43 6.88 25.38
N ALA A 137 -7.76 7.35 26.42
CA ALA A 137 -6.43 6.85 26.78
C ALA A 137 -6.44 5.34 27.07
N GLN A 138 -7.46 4.83 27.79
CA GLN A 138 -7.60 3.40 28.04
C GLN A 138 -7.95 2.62 26.77
N VAL A 139 -8.77 3.18 25.89
CA VAL A 139 -9.08 2.59 24.57
C VAL A 139 -7.83 2.39 23.74
N LEU A 140 -6.99 3.42 23.62
CA LEU A 140 -5.73 3.34 22.86
C LEU A 140 -4.81 2.27 23.44
N LEU A 141 -4.63 2.22 24.75
CA LEU A 141 -3.81 1.20 25.41
C LEU A 141 -4.37 -0.21 25.19
N ALA A 142 -5.68 -0.38 25.33
CA ALA A 142 -6.34 -1.68 25.14
C ALA A 142 -6.19 -2.22 23.70
N VAL A 143 -6.29 -1.34 22.69
CA VAL A 143 -6.08 -1.72 21.29
C VAL A 143 -4.64 -2.18 21.08
N GLN A 144 -3.63 -1.41 21.55
CA GLN A 144 -2.23 -1.80 21.41
C GLN A 144 -1.93 -3.10 22.16
N GLN A 145 -2.49 -3.29 23.34
CA GLN A 145 -2.37 -4.53 24.09
C GLN A 145 -2.99 -5.71 23.35
N PHE A 146 -4.18 -5.52 22.76
CA PHE A 146 -4.83 -6.57 21.95
C PHE A 146 -3.96 -6.97 20.78
N VAL A 147 -3.49 -6.02 19.97
CA VAL A 147 -2.60 -6.28 18.82
C VAL A 147 -1.33 -7.01 19.23
N ALA A 148 -0.73 -6.66 20.39
CA ALA A 148 0.52 -7.26 20.84
C ALA A 148 0.35 -8.63 21.52
N ARG A 149 -0.83 -8.96 22.08
CA ARG A 149 -1.00 -10.11 22.99
C ARG A 149 -2.10 -11.09 22.60
N HIS A 150 -3.02 -10.72 21.69
CA HIS A 150 -4.16 -11.56 21.30
C HIS A 150 -4.16 -11.94 19.82
N THR A 151 -3.11 -11.60 19.10
CA THR A 151 -2.86 -12.04 17.73
C THR A 151 -1.52 -12.78 17.68
N ASP A 152 -1.30 -13.64 16.68
CA ASP A 152 -0.04 -14.38 16.57
C ASP A 152 1.14 -13.41 16.44
N PRO A 153 2.18 -13.48 17.28
CA PRO A 153 3.30 -12.54 17.23
C PRO A 153 4.12 -12.57 15.94
N ILE A 154 4.02 -13.63 15.14
CA ILE A 154 4.68 -13.73 13.82
C ILE A 154 3.84 -13.13 12.70
N ASP A 155 2.53 -12.92 12.88
CA ASP A 155 1.69 -12.22 11.91
C ASP A 155 2.11 -10.75 11.79
N ARG A 156 2.24 -10.28 10.56
CA ARG A 156 2.57 -8.88 10.30
C ARG A 156 1.30 -8.03 10.25
N ARG A 157 1.17 -7.16 11.23
CA ARG A 157 0.02 -6.29 11.41
C ARG A 157 0.38 -5.06 12.22
N LEU A 158 -0.40 -4.02 12.05
CA LEU A 158 -0.38 -2.86 12.96
C LEU A 158 -1.75 -2.22 13.06
N VAL A 159 -1.95 -1.50 14.14
CA VAL A 159 -3.02 -0.51 14.30
C VAL A 159 -2.36 0.78 14.77
N THR A 160 -2.46 1.84 13.97
CA THR A 160 -1.88 3.13 14.29
C THR A 160 -2.99 4.19 14.34
N PHE A 161 -3.02 4.98 15.40
CA PHE A 161 -3.89 6.13 15.51
C PHE A 161 -3.07 7.39 15.25
N GLY A 162 -3.33 8.05 14.13
CA GLY A 162 -2.61 9.26 13.71
C GLY A 162 -3.26 10.56 14.17
N MET A 163 -4.54 10.52 14.57
CA MET A 163 -5.29 11.72 14.97
C MET A 163 -6.13 11.45 16.21
N ILE A 164 -6.16 12.44 17.11
CA ILE A 164 -7.05 12.47 18.26
C ILE A 164 -7.57 13.89 18.49
N GLU A 165 -8.88 14.02 18.63
CA GLU A 165 -9.54 15.29 18.83
C GLU A 165 -10.54 15.20 19.97
N GLY A 166 -10.57 16.20 20.89
CA GLY A 166 -11.53 16.23 21.98
C GLY A 166 -11.29 17.33 22.99
N GLY A 167 -12.37 17.67 23.71
CA GLY A 167 -12.36 18.75 24.68
C GLY A 167 -12.49 20.15 24.09
N THR A 168 -12.94 21.11 24.91
CA THR A 168 -13.17 22.50 24.49
C THR A 168 -12.51 23.50 25.42
N ARG A 169 -12.37 23.18 26.72
CA ARG A 169 -11.77 24.03 27.75
C ARG A 169 -11.11 23.17 28.83
N THR A 170 -10.04 23.69 29.43
CA THR A 170 -9.27 23.00 30.47
C THR A 170 -10.03 22.70 31.75
N ASN A 171 -11.11 23.44 32.04
CA ASN A 171 -11.91 23.30 33.26
C ASN A 171 -13.26 22.58 33.02
N ILE A 172 -13.44 21.91 31.84
CA ILE A 172 -14.64 21.14 31.50
C ILE A 172 -14.21 19.74 31.04
N LEU A 173 -14.81 18.70 31.60
CA LEU A 173 -14.62 17.34 31.11
C LEU A 173 -15.12 17.23 29.68
N ALA A 174 -14.32 16.64 28.80
CA ALA A 174 -14.73 16.39 27.43
C ALA A 174 -15.90 15.40 27.39
N SER A 175 -16.97 15.76 26.70
CA SER A 175 -18.09 14.85 26.46
C SER A 175 -17.87 13.93 25.27
N GLN A 176 -16.90 14.23 24.44
CA GLN A 176 -16.56 13.43 23.25
C GLN A 176 -15.06 13.51 22.96
N VAL A 177 -14.51 12.38 22.54
CA VAL A 177 -13.21 12.28 21.89
C VAL A 177 -13.35 11.43 20.65
N THR A 178 -12.78 11.90 19.54
CA THR A 178 -12.68 11.14 18.28
C THR A 178 -11.24 10.78 18.02
N VAL A 179 -11.00 9.52 17.72
CA VAL A 179 -9.67 8.97 17.37
C VAL A 179 -9.77 8.37 15.97
N ARG A 180 -8.82 8.72 15.09
CA ARG A 180 -8.75 8.21 13.71
C ARG A 180 -7.45 7.45 13.51
N GLY A 181 -7.54 6.30 12.85
CA GLY A 181 -6.38 5.46 12.64
C GLY A 181 -6.53 4.51 11.47
N THR A 182 -5.46 3.77 11.22
CA THR A 182 -5.39 2.75 10.16
C THR A 182 -5.06 1.38 10.74
N ILE A 183 -5.59 0.35 10.12
CA ILE A 183 -5.28 -1.05 10.37
C ILE A 183 -4.57 -1.59 9.13
N ARG A 184 -3.45 -2.27 9.32
CA ARG A 184 -2.69 -2.93 8.26
C ARG A 184 -2.48 -4.38 8.64
N THR A 185 -2.85 -5.30 7.75
CA THR A 185 -2.71 -6.74 8.00
C THR A 185 -2.34 -7.48 6.72
N LEU A 186 -1.50 -8.50 6.84
CA LEU A 186 -1.25 -9.43 5.73
C LEU A 186 -2.22 -10.60 5.80
N GLU A 187 -2.41 -11.14 7.00
CA GLU A 187 -3.24 -12.32 7.23
C GLU A 187 -4.70 -11.96 7.48
N PRO A 188 -5.66 -12.52 6.72
CA PRO A 188 -7.09 -12.25 6.92
C PRO A 188 -7.57 -12.51 8.35
N GLY A 189 -7.07 -13.58 9.00
CA GLY A 189 -7.43 -13.92 10.38
C GLY A 189 -7.07 -12.85 11.40
N SER A 190 -5.93 -12.17 11.23
CA SER A 190 -5.51 -11.05 12.08
C SER A 190 -6.42 -9.84 11.92
N ARG A 191 -6.82 -9.51 10.68
CA ARG A 191 -7.80 -8.45 10.40
C ARG A 191 -9.13 -8.70 11.09
N GLU A 192 -9.69 -9.90 10.91
CA GLU A 192 -10.96 -10.27 11.51
C GLU A 192 -10.92 -10.23 13.03
N ALA A 193 -9.82 -10.66 13.65
CA ALA A 193 -9.65 -10.60 15.09
C ALA A 193 -9.62 -9.17 15.61
N ILE A 194 -8.89 -8.26 14.95
CA ILE A 194 -8.80 -6.84 15.30
C ILE A 194 -10.19 -6.18 15.15
N LEU A 195 -10.85 -6.36 14.02
CA LEU A 195 -12.19 -5.77 13.79
C LEU A 195 -13.23 -6.30 14.78
N ARG A 196 -13.18 -7.57 15.13
CA ARG A 196 -14.06 -8.16 16.15
C ARG A 196 -13.81 -7.53 17.52
N PHE A 197 -12.56 -7.36 17.90
CA PHE A 197 -12.20 -6.69 19.15
C PHE A 197 -12.73 -5.25 19.18
N LEU A 198 -12.50 -4.45 18.14
CA LEU A 198 -12.93 -3.07 18.06
C LEU A 198 -14.48 -2.95 18.10
N LYS A 199 -15.17 -3.76 17.29
CA LYS A 199 -16.63 -3.67 17.10
C LYS A 199 -17.45 -4.38 18.20
N ARG A 200 -16.85 -5.20 19.05
CA ARG A 200 -17.57 -5.99 20.06
C ARG A 200 -16.96 -5.87 21.46
N ASP A 201 -15.69 -6.20 21.60
CA ASP A 201 -15.11 -6.41 22.94
C ASP A 201 -14.68 -5.09 23.59
N LEU A 202 -14.20 -4.13 22.80
CA LEU A 202 -13.81 -2.80 23.25
C LEU A 202 -15.00 -2.00 23.82
N HIS A 203 -16.22 -2.24 23.30
CA HIS A 203 -17.45 -1.64 23.85
C HIS A 203 -17.63 -1.95 25.32
N LYS A 204 -17.36 -3.18 25.75
CA LYS A 204 -17.51 -3.59 27.16
C LYS A 204 -16.56 -2.82 28.09
N LEU A 205 -15.33 -2.57 27.63
CA LEU A 205 -14.38 -1.76 28.38
C LEU A 205 -14.89 -0.33 28.55
N VAL A 206 -15.37 0.27 27.47
CA VAL A 206 -15.86 1.66 27.48
C VAL A 206 -17.14 1.78 28.30
N GLU A 207 -18.06 0.84 28.21
CA GLU A 207 -19.27 0.78 29.02
C GLU A 207 -18.97 0.63 30.53
N ALA A 208 -17.99 -0.21 30.91
CA ALA A 208 -17.55 -0.36 32.29
C ALA A 208 -16.99 0.95 32.88
N MET A 209 -16.52 1.86 32.04
CA MET A 209 -16.07 3.22 32.44
C MET A 209 -17.21 4.26 32.36
N GLY A 210 -18.45 3.86 32.04
CA GLY A 210 -19.62 4.71 31.98
C GLY A 210 -19.75 5.54 30.69
N ALA A 211 -18.94 5.28 29.69
CA ALA A 211 -19.00 5.91 28.38
C ALA A 211 -19.66 5.02 27.32
N ARG A 212 -19.87 5.56 26.12
CA ARG A 212 -20.33 4.83 24.93
C ARG A 212 -19.26 4.92 23.84
N LEU A 213 -19.05 3.85 23.10
CA LEU A 213 -18.17 3.78 21.93
C LEU A 213 -18.98 3.68 20.65
N GLU A 214 -18.59 4.43 19.64
CA GLU A 214 -19.01 4.26 18.26
C GLU A 214 -17.79 3.91 17.42
N VAL A 215 -17.91 2.92 16.53
CA VAL A 215 -16.83 2.44 15.68
C VAL A 215 -17.28 2.51 14.23
N GLU A 216 -16.64 3.37 13.46
CA GLU A 216 -16.76 3.39 12.00
C GLU A 216 -15.54 2.69 11.41
N HIS A 217 -15.75 1.87 10.39
CA HIS A 217 -14.73 1.12 9.71
C HIS A 217 -14.91 1.27 8.20
N HIS A 218 -13.87 1.69 7.54
CA HIS A 218 -13.80 1.84 6.09
C HIS A 218 -12.77 0.86 5.55
N GLU A 219 -13.24 -0.06 4.71
CA GLU A 219 -12.38 -1.02 4.03
C GLU A 219 -11.62 -0.30 2.90
N GLY A 220 -10.29 -0.42 2.90
CA GLY A 220 -9.41 0.06 1.85
C GLY A 220 -9.00 -1.05 0.89
N TYR A 221 -7.72 -1.08 0.53
CA TYR A 221 -7.20 -2.04 -0.46
C TYR A 221 -7.09 -3.44 0.12
N PRO A 222 -7.37 -4.50 -0.69
CA PRO A 222 -7.13 -5.87 -0.28
C PRO A 222 -5.61 -6.16 -0.16
N PRO A 223 -5.21 -7.27 0.50
CA PRO A 223 -3.80 -7.64 0.53
C PRO A 223 -3.35 -8.06 -0.87
N LEU A 224 -2.15 -7.65 -1.26
CA LEU A 224 -1.55 -8.14 -2.49
C LEU A 224 -0.87 -9.49 -2.23
N TYR A 225 -1.40 -10.52 -2.88
CA TYR A 225 -0.86 -11.86 -2.86
C TYR A 225 -0.33 -12.22 -4.26
N ASN A 226 0.98 -12.35 -4.38
CA ASN A 226 1.64 -12.72 -5.63
C ASN A 226 1.41 -14.19 -5.95
N ASP A 227 0.81 -14.47 -7.11
CA ASP A 227 0.70 -15.81 -7.68
C ASP A 227 2.09 -16.40 -7.94
N GLU A 228 2.28 -17.67 -7.59
CA GLU A 228 3.56 -18.36 -7.70
C GLU A 228 4.05 -18.44 -9.15
N GLY A 229 3.17 -18.77 -10.09
CA GLY A 229 3.51 -18.91 -11.51
C GLY A 229 3.92 -17.57 -12.14
N VAL A 230 3.19 -16.50 -11.82
CA VAL A 230 3.52 -15.16 -12.33
C VAL A 230 4.80 -14.62 -11.67
N ALA A 231 4.97 -14.81 -10.36
CA ALA A 231 6.17 -14.42 -9.64
C ALA A 231 7.42 -15.14 -10.20
N GLU A 232 7.30 -16.42 -10.55
CA GLU A 232 8.39 -17.19 -11.15
C GLU A 232 8.71 -16.71 -12.57
N ALA A 233 7.71 -16.35 -13.36
CA ALA A 233 7.93 -15.76 -14.68
C ALA A 233 8.70 -14.41 -14.59
N ILE A 234 8.34 -13.56 -13.61
CA ILE A 234 9.06 -12.31 -13.34
C ILE A 234 10.51 -12.61 -12.91
N ALA A 235 10.71 -13.58 -12.00
CA ALA A 235 12.04 -13.94 -11.52
C ALA A 235 12.94 -14.48 -12.63
N ALA A 236 12.40 -15.31 -13.52
CA ALA A 236 13.12 -15.82 -14.68
C ALA A 236 13.50 -14.69 -15.64
N ALA A 237 12.58 -13.76 -15.93
CA ALA A 237 12.85 -12.56 -16.72
C ALA A 237 13.94 -11.71 -16.07
N GLY A 238 13.87 -11.49 -14.75
CA GLY A 238 14.87 -10.76 -13.99
C GLY A 238 16.25 -11.42 -13.97
N THR A 239 16.30 -12.74 -14.03
CA THR A 239 17.59 -13.47 -14.13
C THR A 239 18.24 -13.26 -15.50
N GLU A 240 17.44 -13.21 -16.56
CA GLU A 240 17.92 -13.04 -17.93
C GLU A 240 18.31 -11.59 -18.27
N VAL A 241 17.55 -10.62 -17.78
CA VAL A 241 17.72 -9.21 -18.14
C VAL A 241 18.80 -8.52 -17.29
N PRO A 242 18.63 -8.25 -15.99
CA PRO A 242 19.68 -7.62 -15.19
C PRO A 242 20.75 -8.60 -14.72
N GLY A 243 20.48 -9.90 -14.78
CA GLY A 243 21.40 -10.97 -14.41
C GLY A 243 21.13 -11.57 -13.01
N PRO A 244 21.64 -12.78 -12.74
CA PRO A 244 21.28 -13.55 -11.55
C PRO A 244 21.69 -12.91 -10.22
N GLY A 245 22.73 -12.09 -10.20
CA GLY A 245 23.16 -11.38 -9.00
C GLY A 245 22.29 -10.19 -8.60
N ARG A 246 21.28 -9.86 -9.39
CA ARG A 246 20.40 -8.71 -9.17
C ARG A 246 18.95 -9.09 -8.84
N ILE A 247 18.70 -10.37 -8.54
CA ILE A 247 17.38 -10.88 -8.15
C ILE A 247 17.38 -11.24 -6.68
N TRP A 248 16.41 -10.70 -5.95
CA TRP A 248 16.14 -10.97 -4.54
C TRP A 248 14.83 -11.75 -4.41
N ARG A 249 14.89 -12.92 -3.75
CA ARG A 249 13.75 -13.87 -3.63
C ARG A 249 13.16 -13.97 -2.22
N ASP A 250 13.88 -13.50 -1.21
CA ASP A 250 13.49 -13.64 0.21
C ASP A 250 13.24 -12.29 0.86
N LEU A 251 12.54 -11.41 0.15
CA LEU A 251 12.21 -10.09 0.68
C LEU A 251 11.02 -10.18 1.65
N PRO A 252 11.09 -9.48 2.80
CA PRO A 252 9.94 -9.39 3.68
C PRO A 252 8.79 -8.64 3.01
N PRO A 253 7.52 -9.03 3.23
CA PRO A 253 6.39 -8.24 2.79
C PRO A 253 6.37 -6.89 3.51
N SER A 254 5.78 -5.87 2.85
CA SER A 254 5.57 -4.53 3.41
C SER A 254 4.14 -4.39 3.96
N LEU A 255 3.95 -3.47 4.90
CA LEU A 255 2.62 -3.09 5.38
C LEU A 255 2.03 -1.87 4.62
N GLY A 256 2.62 -1.49 3.49
CA GLY A 256 2.01 -0.60 2.51
C GLY A 256 0.77 -1.22 1.87
N GLY A 257 -0.11 -0.39 1.32
CA GLY A 257 -1.25 -0.81 0.52
C GLY A 257 -0.97 -0.61 -0.97
N GLU A 258 -1.76 -1.27 -1.82
CA GLU A 258 -1.62 -1.19 -3.27
C GLU A 258 -2.91 -1.65 -3.94
N ASP A 259 -3.51 -0.84 -4.78
CA ASP A 259 -4.79 -1.16 -5.40
C ASP A 259 -4.69 -2.13 -6.60
N PHE A 260 -3.49 -2.39 -7.14
CA PHE A 260 -3.22 -3.52 -8.04
C PHE A 260 -3.75 -4.84 -7.47
N ALA A 261 -3.79 -4.96 -6.15
CA ALA A 261 -4.37 -6.11 -5.46
C ALA A 261 -5.82 -6.40 -5.87
N TYR A 262 -6.59 -5.42 -6.34
CA TYR A 262 -7.94 -5.65 -6.85
C TYR A 262 -7.98 -6.50 -8.12
N PHE A 263 -6.97 -6.42 -9.01
CA PHE A 263 -6.90 -7.29 -10.18
C PHE A 263 -6.72 -8.75 -9.76
N VAL A 264 -5.87 -9.00 -8.76
CA VAL A 264 -5.66 -10.34 -8.19
C VAL A 264 -6.92 -10.81 -7.45
N GLN A 265 -7.56 -9.96 -6.67
CA GLN A 265 -8.81 -10.27 -5.98
C GLN A 265 -9.95 -10.59 -6.97
N ALA A 266 -9.96 -9.99 -8.16
CA ALA A 266 -10.90 -10.30 -9.23
C ALA A 266 -10.69 -11.70 -9.86
N GLY A 267 -9.72 -12.46 -9.39
CA GLY A 267 -9.43 -13.83 -9.81
C GLY A 267 -8.46 -13.96 -10.98
N VAL A 268 -7.71 -12.90 -11.29
CA VAL A 268 -6.63 -12.97 -12.29
C VAL A 268 -5.34 -13.34 -11.57
N PRO A 269 -4.66 -14.45 -11.90
CA PRO A 269 -3.32 -14.73 -11.40
C PRO A 269 -2.40 -13.55 -11.66
N GLY A 270 -1.82 -12.98 -10.60
CA GLY A 270 -1.04 -11.77 -10.73
C GLY A 270 0.12 -11.69 -9.76
N ALA A 271 1.16 -10.96 -10.14
CA ALA A 271 2.27 -10.64 -9.25
C ALA A 271 2.85 -9.27 -9.57
N MET A 272 3.34 -8.61 -8.53
CA MET A 272 4.10 -7.38 -8.61
C MET A 272 5.54 -7.63 -8.18
N ALA A 273 6.50 -7.05 -8.89
CA ALA A 273 7.90 -7.03 -8.50
C ALA A 273 8.29 -5.66 -7.94
N ARG A 274 9.28 -5.67 -7.05
CA ARG A 274 9.98 -4.46 -6.60
C ARG A 274 11.14 -4.17 -7.56
N LEU A 275 11.25 -2.93 -8.01
CA LEU A 275 12.39 -2.45 -8.79
C LEU A 275 13.16 -1.44 -7.94
N GLY A 276 14.42 -1.75 -7.65
CA GLY A 276 15.27 -0.95 -6.78
C GLY A 276 15.69 0.38 -7.41
N THR A 277 15.76 1.41 -6.58
CA THR A 277 16.15 2.77 -6.97
C THR A 277 17.34 3.32 -6.18
N ARG A 278 17.75 2.64 -5.09
CA ARG A 278 18.80 3.15 -4.19
C ARG A 278 20.18 3.16 -4.84
N ASP A 279 20.83 4.30 -4.83
CA ASP A 279 22.24 4.46 -5.24
C ASP A 279 22.92 5.45 -4.28
N GLU A 280 23.68 4.92 -3.32
CA GLU A 280 24.36 5.73 -2.31
C GLU A 280 25.50 6.56 -2.91
N ASP A 281 26.18 6.02 -3.94
CA ASP A 281 27.31 6.68 -4.57
C ASP A 281 26.86 7.92 -5.37
N LYS A 282 25.63 7.91 -5.88
CA LYS A 282 25.00 9.04 -6.59
C LYS A 282 24.11 9.90 -5.72
N GLY A 283 23.90 9.51 -4.45
CA GLY A 283 23.07 10.25 -3.50
C GLY A 283 21.57 9.96 -3.59
N PHE A 284 21.14 8.99 -4.39
CA PHE A 284 19.73 8.56 -4.46
C PHE A 284 19.39 7.64 -3.29
N THR A 285 19.05 8.24 -2.15
CA THR A 285 18.81 7.53 -0.89
C THR A 285 17.45 7.82 -0.26
N SER A 286 16.67 8.74 -0.83
CA SER A 286 15.35 9.11 -0.35
C SER A 286 14.38 7.95 -0.51
N ALA A 287 13.49 7.80 0.48
CA ALA A 287 12.39 6.85 0.40
C ALA A 287 11.25 7.41 -0.47
N LEU A 288 10.36 6.52 -0.90
CA LEU A 288 9.09 6.93 -1.51
C LEU A 288 8.32 7.88 -0.57
N HIS A 289 7.48 8.75 -1.13
CA HIS A 289 6.69 9.75 -0.42
C HIS A 289 7.54 10.83 0.29
N GLN A 290 8.79 11.03 -0.12
CA GLN A 290 9.63 12.13 0.31
C GLN A 290 9.79 13.17 -0.81
N SER A 291 9.80 14.46 -0.45
CA SER A 291 9.94 15.56 -1.41
C SER A 291 11.26 15.57 -2.20
N THR A 292 12.23 14.81 -1.72
CA THR A 292 13.56 14.62 -2.32
C THR A 292 13.72 13.26 -3.00
N PHE A 293 12.62 12.51 -3.20
CA PHE A 293 12.69 11.21 -3.89
C PHE A 293 13.12 11.41 -5.34
N ASP A 294 14.16 10.71 -5.73
CA ASP A 294 14.75 10.71 -7.07
C ASP A 294 15.56 9.43 -7.27
N PHE A 295 15.93 9.08 -8.51
CA PHE A 295 16.69 7.89 -8.84
C PHE A 295 17.43 8.05 -10.18
N ASP A 296 18.34 7.12 -10.50
CA ASP A 296 19.04 7.07 -11.77
C ASP A 296 18.20 6.44 -12.88
N ASP A 297 17.58 7.25 -13.71
CA ASP A 297 16.77 6.81 -14.86
C ASP A 297 17.48 5.80 -15.74
N CYS A 298 18.79 6.03 -16.01
CA CYS A 298 19.59 5.15 -16.88
C CYS A 298 19.84 3.77 -16.28
N ALA A 299 19.89 3.66 -14.96
CA ALA A 299 20.07 2.40 -14.26
C ALA A 299 18.76 1.63 -14.05
N VAL A 300 17.64 2.34 -13.92
CA VAL A 300 16.36 1.77 -13.47
C VAL A 300 15.39 1.52 -14.63
N LEU A 301 15.10 2.53 -15.45
CA LEU A 301 14.04 2.45 -16.47
C LEU A 301 14.26 1.36 -17.54
N PRO A 302 15.48 1.20 -18.09
CA PRO A 302 15.72 0.14 -19.09
C PRO A 302 15.52 -1.27 -18.52
N VAL A 303 15.88 -1.48 -17.25
CA VAL A 303 15.70 -2.76 -16.55
C VAL A 303 14.22 -3.04 -16.35
N GLY A 304 13.45 -2.07 -15.86
CA GLY A 304 12.02 -2.21 -15.66
C GLY A 304 11.28 -2.53 -16.97
N ALA A 305 11.58 -1.79 -18.04
CA ALA A 305 10.98 -2.00 -19.36
C ALA A 305 11.30 -3.39 -19.93
N ALA A 306 12.56 -3.80 -19.89
CA ALA A 306 12.98 -5.09 -20.43
C ALA A 306 12.43 -6.27 -19.60
N VAL A 307 12.38 -6.15 -18.27
CA VAL A 307 11.78 -7.20 -17.40
C VAL A 307 10.29 -7.34 -17.63
N LEU A 308 9.53 -6.25 -17.76
CA LEU A 308 8.09 -6.32 -18.10
C LEU A 308 7.87 -7.00 -19.44
N ALA A 309 8.64 -6.64 -20.47
CA ALA A 309 8.54 -7.26 -21.78
C ALA A 309 8.90 -8.76 -21.76
N ALA A 310 10.02 -9.12 -21.11
CA ALA A 310 10.43 -10.51 -20.97
C ALA A 310 9.43 -11.35 -20.15
N THR A 311 8.85 -10.78 -19.09
CA THR A 311 7.79 -11.41 -18.30
C THR A 311 6.57 -11.72 -19.16
N ALA A 312 6.12 -10.76 -19.97
CA ALA A 312 5.00 -10.95 -20.88
C ALA A 312 5.27 -12.12 -21.87
N VAL A 313 6.47 -12.20 -22.46
CA VAL A 313 6.87 -13.29 -23.35
C VAL A 313 6.81 -14.64 -22.63
N LYS A 314 7.36 -14.72 -21.40
CA LYS A 314 7.34 -15.97 -20.60
C LYS A 314 5.92 -16.41 -20.24
N LEU A 315 5.06 -15.49 -19.85
CA LEU A 315 3.65 -15.79 -19.55
C LEU A 315 2.85 -16.25 -20.79
N LEU A 316 3.30 -15.88 -21.99
CA LEU A 316 2.73 -16.37 -23.24
C LEU A 316 3.29 -17.74 -23.68
N GLY A 317 4.25 -18.32 -22.93
CA GLY A 317 4.85 -19.63 -23.24
C GLY A 317 6.07 -19.54 -24.16
N GLY A 318 6.72 -18.40 -24.19
CA GLY A 318 7.96 -18.12 -24.94
C GLY A 318 9.23 -18.35 -24.12
#